data_91d6466012896e312d81e4252d810ce0
#
_entry.id   91d6466012896e312d81e4252d810ce0
#
_cell.length_a   1.000
_cell.length_b   1.000
_cell.length_c   1.000
_cell.angle_alpha   90.00
_cell.angle_beta   90.00
_cell.angle_gamma   90.00
#
_symmetry.space_group_name_H-M   'P 1'
#
loop_
_entity.id
_entity.type
_entity.pdbx_description
1 polymer ?
#
loop_
_entity_poly.entity_id
_entity_poly.type
_entity_poly.pdbx_seq_one_letter_code
_entity_poly.pdbx_strand_id
1 'polypeptide(L)'
;CKREVPLTDNESGQWFVKALEGWSAISNNIIVWDYGINFDNIVSPFPNFHILQKNIQLFKKNHVTMHFSQVNGIRGGDFSEMRAYMIGKLMWNPDADADSLMHTFMDGYYGDAAPYLYQYQKIMQGALLASGQPLWIYDSPISHKKGMLNPHLMKVYDELFDKAEKAVANDKALLERVQLSRLPLQYSQLEIARTETESDKQKSRELLELFEQRTAQFGVRSLNERNNPPAEYCVLYRKRFLPQNEKSLAAGAKVEWISKPEAKYQMIADEALTDELYGGTTYVESWVGWEGRDAEFILDLGEEKSFSRIET
;
A
#
# COMPACT_ATOMS: atom_id res chain seq x y z
N CYS A 1 -6.02 14.91 1.81
CA CYS A 1 -6.09 14.73 3.28
C CYS A 1 -5.45 13.41 3.66
N LYS A 2 -4.72 13.39 4.75
CA LYS A 2 -4.19 12.18 5.38
C LYS A 2 -5.33 11.27 5.85
N ARG A 3 -5.11 9.97 5.88
CA ARG A 3 -6.14 8.95 6.14
C ARG A 3 -5.89 8.12 7.41
N GLU A 4 -4.85 8.40 8.17
CA GLU A 4 -4.57 7.73 9.45
C GLU A 4 -5.40 8.26 10.62
N VAL A 5 -5.96 9.48 10.51
CA VAL A 5 -6.81 10.12 11.53
C VAL A 5 -8.05 10.75 10.89
N PRO A 6 -9.15 10.95 11.64
CA PRO A 6 -10.36 11.59 11.13
C PRO A 6 -10.08 12.97 10.54
N LEU A 7 -10.92 13.41 9.60
CA LEU A 7 -10.79 14.71 8.93
C LEU A 7 -10.76 15.90 9.90
N THR A 8 -11.45 15.80 11.03
CA THR A 8 -11.48 16.81 12.09
C THR A 8 -10.19 16.86 12.90
N ASP A 9 -9.45 15.75 12.97
CA ASP A 9 -8.37 15.55 13.92
C ASP A 9 -6.99 15.75 13.23
N ASN A 10 -6.97 16.17 11.96
CA ASN A 10 -5.72 16.41 11.24
C ASN A 10 -5.70 17.76 10.52
N GLU A 11 -4.54 18.38 10.47
CA GLU A 11 -4.31 19.68 9.82
C GLU A 11 -4.63 19.62 8.32
N SER A 12 -4.29 18.53 7.64
CA SER A 12 -4.51 18.38 6.21
C SER A 12 -5.99 18.28 5.82
N GLY A 13 -6.88 17.95 6.77
CA GLY A 13 -8.31 17.87 6.58
C GLY A 13 -9.06 19.19 6.83
N GLN A 14 -8.45 20.14 7.55
CA GLN A 14 -9.13 21.35 8.03
C GLN A 14 -9.71 22.22 6.92
N TRP A 15 -9.02 22.35 5.79
CA TRP A 15 -9.55 23.13 4.67
C TRP A 15 -10.85 22.50 4.12
N PHE A 16 -10.89 21.16 4.05
CA PHE A 16 -12.10 20.44 3.59
C PHE A 16 -13.22 20.59 4.61
N VAL A 17 -12.94 20.44 5.91
CA VAL A 17 -13.94 20.63 6.97
C VAL A 17 -14.54 22.04 6.91
N LYS A 18 -13.71 23.08 6.81
CA LYS A 18 -14.17 24.48 6.66
C LYS A 18 -14.99 24.70 5.39
N ALA A 19 -14.59 24.11 4.27
CA ALA A 19 -15.35 24.20 3.02
C ALA A 19 -16.71 23.48 3.17
N LEU A 20 -16.75 22.30 3.77
CA LEU A 20 -17.97 21.56 4.02
C LEU A 20 -18.93 22.32 4.95
N GLU A 21 -18.43 22.91 6.03
CA GLU A 21 -19.20 23.77 6.95
C GLU A 21 -19.74 25.01 6.22
N GLY A 22 -18.93 25.66 5.39
CA GLY A 22 -19.36 26.80 4.58
C GLY A 22 -20.47 26.43 3.60
N TRP A 23 -20.37 25.30 2.91
CA TRP A 23 -21.40 24.79 2.03
C TRP A 23 -22.68 24.40 2.78
N SER A 24 -22.55 23.80 3.96
CA SER A 24 -23.70 23.41 4.77
C SER A 24 -24.48 24.60 5.33
N ALA A 25 -23.88 25.78 5.43
CA ALA A 25 -24.55 27.01 5.83
C ALA A 25 -25.49 27.53 4.78
N ILE A 26 -25.33 27.16 3.51
CA ILE A 26 -26.12 27.69 2.36
C ILE A 26 -26.86 26.58 1.59
N SER A 27 -26.62 25.31 1.88
CA SER A 27 -27.24 24.16 1.21
C SER A 27 -27.53 23.03 2.19
N ASN A 28 -28.72 22.45 2.07
CA ASN A 28 -29.14 21.25 2.81
C ASN A 28 -29.06 19.97 1.97
N ASN A 29 -28.42 20.05 0.80
CA ASN A 29 -28.31 18.93 -0.12
C ASN A 29 -26.91 18.92 -0.74
N ILE A 30 -26.00 18.24 -0.08
CA ILE A 30 -24.58 18.15 -0.44
C ILE A 30 -24.25 16.74 -0.84
N ILE A 31 -23.46 16.57 -1.90
CA ILE A 31 -22.79 15.31 -2.23
C ILE A 31 -21.32 15.40 -1.84
N VAL A 32 -20.81 14.35 -1.20
CA VAL A 32 -19.38 14.16 -0.96
C VAL A 32 -18.87 12.98 -1.78
N TRP A 33 -17.78 13.21 -2.48
CA TRP A 33 -16.96 12.17 -3.10
C TRP A 33 -15.72 11.96 -2.24
N ASP A 34 -15.63 10.81 -1.61
CA ASP A 34 -14.52 10.46 -0.71
C ASP A 34 -13.68 9.31 -1.27
N TYR A 35 -12.42 9.26 -0.86
CA TYR A 35 -11.40 8.30 -1.29
C TYR A 35 -10.97 7.45 -0.11
N GLY A 36 -11.13 6.13 -0.19
CA GLY A 36 -10.97 5.24 0.95
C GLY A 36 -9.89 4.17 0.84
N ILE A 37 -9.04 4.23 -0.22
CA ILE A 37 -7.96 3.24 -0.47
C ILE A 37 -6.71 3.92 -1.00
N ASN A 38 -5.63 3.14 -1.13
CA ASN A 38 -4.43 3.54 -1.87
C ASN A 38 -4.61 3.22 -3.36
N PHE A 39 -4.60 4.23 -4.23
CA PHE A 39 -4.84 4.08 -5.67
C PHE A 39 -3.58 3.69 -6.46
N ASP A 40 -2.39 4.04 -5.96
CA ASP A 40 -1.12 3.60 -6.57
C ASP A 40 -0.80 2.13 -6.22
N ASN A 41 -1.29 1.64 -5.08
CA ASN A 41 -1.05 0.29 -4.59
C ASN A 41 -2.31 -0.27 -3.93
N ILE A 42 -3.33 -0.60 -4.74
CA ILE A 42 -4.64 -1.08 -4.26
C ILE A 42 -4.49 -2.38 -3.47
N VAL A 43 -3.56 -3.24 -3.89
CA VAL A 43 -3.19 -4.48 -3.21
C VAL A 43 -2.07 -4.17 -2.20
N SER A 44 -2.32 -3.25 -1.26
CA SER A 44 -1.44 -2.98 -0.12
C SER A 44 -2.27 -2.64 1.11
N PRO A 45 -1.76 -2.84 2.33
CA PRO A 45 -2.49 -2.51 3.55
C PRO A 45 -2.86 -1.03 3.63
N PHE A 46 -4.12 -0.76 3.98
CA PHE A 46 -4.65 0.59 4.16
C PHE A 46 -5.55 0.66 5.41
N PRO A 47 -4.98 0.58 6.62
CA PRO A 47 -5.71 0.36 7.87
C PRO A 47 -6.41 1.61 8.40
N ASN A 48 -7.38 2.15 7.65
CA ASN A 48 -8.14 3.35 7.98
C ASN A 48 -9.57 3.10 8.47
N PHE A 49 -9.90 1.89 8.88
CA PHE A 49 -11.26 1.52 9.29
C PHE A 49 -11.77 2.34 10.48
N HIS A 50 -10.90 2.71 11.41
CA HIS A 50 -11.21 3.47 12.62
C HIS A 50 -11.65 4.92 12.37
N ILE A 51 -11.38 5.47 11.18
CA ILE A 51 -11.80 6.85 10.86
C ILE A 51 -13.16 6.92 10.17
N LEU A 52 -13.65 5.80 9.61
CA LEU A 52 -14.83 5.78 8.73
C LEU A 52 -16.06 6.36 9.43
N GLN A 53 -16.36 5.91 10.64
CA GLN A 53 -17.53 6.36 11.39
C GLN A 53 -17.50 7.86 11.66
N LYS A 54 -16.39 8.38 12.18
CA LYS A 54 -16.27 9.82 12.50
C LYS A 54 -16.40 10.70 11.26
N ASN A 55 -15.83 10.27 10.14
CA ASN A 55 -15.95 11.02 8.88
C ASN A 55 -17.40 11.01 8.35
N ILE A 56 -18.09 9.87 8.39
CA ILE A 56 -19.48 9.77 7.96
C ILE A 56 -20.40 10.58 8.88
N GLN A 57 -20.17 10.57 10.20
CA GLN A 57 -20.87 11.42 11.16
C GLN A 57 -20.66 12.93 10.86
N LEU A 58 -19.42 13.32 10.51
CA LEU A 58 -19.14 14.69 10.07
C LEU A 58 -19.94 15.06 8.83
N PHE A 59 -20.03 14.16 7.84
CA PHE A 59 -20.82 14.38 6.63
C PHE A 59 -22.31 14.54 6.95
N LYS A 60 -22.87 13.63 7.77
CA LYS A 60 -24.28 13.74 8.24
C LYS A 60 -24.56 15.08 8.92
N LYS A 61 -23.66 15.51 9.85
CA LYS A 61 -23.77 16.79 10.56
C LYS A 61 -23.83 18.00 9.62
N ASN A 62 -23.17 17.89 8.47
CA ASN A 62 -23.04 18.97 7.47
C ASN A 62 -23.95 18.78 6.26
N HIS A 63 -25.15 18.24 6.43
CA HIS A 63 -26.19 18.12 5.42
C HIS A 63 -25.77 17.36 4.14
N VAL A 64 -24.83 16.42 4.26
CA VAL A 64 -24.50 15.50 3.18
C VAL A 64 -25.61 14.48 3.05
N THR A 65 -26.33 14.54 1.92
CA THR A 65 -27.45 13.64 1.60
C THR A 65 -27.04 12.52 0.64
N MET A 66 -25.92 12.70 -0.05
CA MET A 66 -25.34 11.69 -0.95
C MET A 66 -23.85 11.54 -0.67
N HIS A 67 -23.39 10.30 -0.54
CA HIS A 67 -21.98 9.99 -0.35
C HIS A 67 -21.54 8.96 -1.38
N PHE A 68 -20.55 9.30 -2.18
CA PHE A 68 -19.86 8.37 -3.05
C PHE A 68 -18.48 8.06 -2.43
N SER A 69 -18.29 6.82 -2.00
CA SER A 69 -17.00 6.34 -1.48
C SER A 69 -16.27 5.56 -2.56
N GLN A 70 -15.22 6.18 -3.11
CA GLN A 70 -14.38 5.50 -4.11
C GLN A 70 -13.41 4.57 -3.38
N VAL A 71 -13.76 3.31 -3.34
CA VAL A 71 -13.01 2.26 -2.66
C VAL A 71 -12.63 1.11 -3.58
N ASN A 72 -12.88 1.25 -4.85
CA ASN A 72 -12.69 0.30 -5.95
C ASN A 72 -12.93 -1.16 -5.54
N GLY A 73 -13.88 -1.83 -6.17
CA GLY A 73 -14.15 -3.26 -5.98
C GLY A 73 -13.10 -4.17 -6.62
N ILE A 74 -11.82 -3.79 -6.62
CA ILE A 74 -10.74 -4.63 -7.15
C ILE A 74 -10.53 -5.78 -6.18
N ARG A 75 -10.70 -6.99 -6.69
CA ARG A 75 -10.46 -8.22 -5.94
C ARG A 75 -8.99 -8.28 -5.51
N GLY A 76 -8.75 -8.57 -4.24
CA GLY A 76 -7.42 -8.58 -3.64
C GLY A 76 -6.98 -7.25 -3.01
N GLY A 77 -7.81 -6.20 -3.08
CA GLY A 77 -7.60 -4.97 -2.30
C GLY A 77 -7.73 -5.23 -0.79
N ASP A 78 -7.12 -4.37 0.01
CA ASP A 78 -7.04 -4.52 1.47
C ASP A 78 -8.41 -4.62 2.14
N PHE A 79 -8.81 -5.83 2.50
CA PHE A 79 -10.11 -6.17 3.11
C PHE A 79 -11.28 -5.48 2.39
N SER A 80 -11.27 -5.53 1.05
CA SER A 80 -12.20 -4.77 0.21
C SER A 80 -13.67 -5.07 0.51
N GLU A 81 -14.01 -6.32 0.79
CA GLU A 81 -15.38 -6.75 1.13
C GLU A 81 -15.81 -6.18 2.50
N MET A 82 -14.93 -6.23 3.50
CA MET A 82 -15.19 -5.63 4.81
C MET A 82 -15.33 -4.12 4.71
N ARG A 83 -14.47 -3.47 3.92
CA ARG A 83 -14.51 -2.03 3.68
C ARG A 83 -15.85 -1.61 3.10
N ALA A 84 -16.31 -2.30 2.06
CA ALA A 84 -17.60 -2.03 1.43
C ALA A 84 -18.76 -2.26 2.41
N TYR A 85 -18.72 -3.35 3.20
CA TYR A 85 -19.72 -3.64 4.23
C TYR A 85 -19.79 -2.54 5.29
N MET A 86 -18.65 -2.17 5.88
CA MET A 86 -18.60 -1.17 6.94
C MET A 86 -19.07 0.20 6.44
N ILE A 87 -18.59 0.66 5.28
CA ILE A 87 -19.02 1.92 4.70
C ILE A 87 -20.52 1.90 4.43
N GLY A 88 -21.05 0.85 3.79
CA GLY A 88 -22.48 0.72 3.52
C GLY A 88 -23.33 0.76 4.78
N LYS A 89 -22.93 0.05 5.84
CA LYS A 89 -23.63 0.06 7.13
C LYS A 89 -23.57 1.42 7.83
N LEU A 90 -22.42 2.08 7.82
CA LEU A 90 -22.24 3.41 8.41
C LEU A 90 -22.94 4.51 7.61
N MET A 91 -23.02 4.41 6.28
CA MET A 91 -23.83 5.31 5.46
C MET A 91 -25.32 5.17 5.76
N TRP A 92 -25.79 3.98 6.06
CA TRP A 92 -27.17 3.73 6.48
C TRP A 92 -27.45 4.20 7.92
N ASN A 93 -26.55 3.86 8.84
CA ASN A 93 -26.62 4.27 10.26
C ASN A 93 -25.25 4.73 10.75
N PRO A 94 -24.93 6.03 10.68
CA PRO A 94 -23.67 6.60 11.15
C PRO A 94 -23.38 6.41 12.64
N ASP A 95 -24.39 6.08 13.42
CA ASP A 95 -24.30 5.92 14.86
C ASP A 95 -24.12 4.43 15.27
N ALA A 96 -24.08 3.51 14.30
CA ALA A 96 -23.75 2.11 14.55
C ALA A 96 -22.30 1.97 15.03
N ASP A 97 -22.06 1.11 15.99
CA ASP A 97 -20.71 0.86 16.52
C ASP A 97 -19.81 0.19 15.47
N ALA A 98 -18.78 0.90 15.03
CA ALA A 98 -17.90 0.47 13.95
C ALA A 98 -17.09 -0.80 14.30
N ASP A 99 -16.72 -0.98 15.56
CA ASP A 99 -15.98 -2.15 16.01
C ASP A 99 -16.89 -3.40 16.01
N SER A 100 -18.13 -3.26 16.47
CA SER A 100 -19.15 -4.31 16.38
C SER A 100 -19.47 -4.69 14.93
N LEU A 101 -19.51 -3.72 14.02
CA LEU A 101 -19.67 -4.00 12.59
C LEU A 101 -18.49 -4.80 12.01
N MET A 102 -17.26 -4.45 12.39
CA MET A 102 -16.06 -5.18 12.00
C MET A 102 -16.11 -6.62 12.51
N HIS A 103 -16.40 -6.84 13.79
CA HIS A 103 -16.56 -8.17 14.36
C HIS A 103 -17.64 -8.98 13.65
N THR A 104 -18.83 -8.40 13.47
CA THR A 104 -19.93 -9.07 12.77
C THR A 104 -19.55 -9.52 11.35
N PHE A 105 -18.83 -8.65 10.62
CA PHE A 105 -18.34 -9.03 9.30
C PHE A 105 -17.32 -10.15 9.37
N MET A 106 -16.31 -10.02 10.24
CA MET A 106 -15.22 -10.99 10.32
C MET A 106 -15.72 -12.37 10.74
N ASP A 107 -16.57 -12.45 11.75
CA ASP A 107 -17.15 -13.72 12.21
C ASP A 107 -17.96 -14.41 11.10
N GLY A 108 -18.79 -13.65 10.39
CA GLY A 108 -19.62 -14.21 9.29
C GLY A 108 -18.84 -14.53 8.02
N TYR A 109 -17.76 -13.80 7.75
CA TYR A 109 -17.02 -13.93 6.48
C TYR A 109 -15.81 -14.87 6.57
N TYR A 110 -15.11 -14.89 7.73
CA TYR A 110 -13.88 -15.66 7.93
C TYR A 110 -14.04 -16.83 8.91
N GLY A 111 -15.19 -16.95 9.63
CA GLY A 111 -15.41 -18.01 10.59
C GLY A 111 -14.31 -18.09 11.64
N ASP A 112 -13.74 -19.29 11.88
CA ASP A 112 -12.72 -19.54 12.90
C ASP A 112 -11.40 -18.77 12.68
N ALA A 113 -11.19 -18.18 11.49
CA ALA A 113 -10.04 -17.31 11.22
C ALA A 113 -10.25 -15.87 11.71
N ALA A 114 -11.49 -15.45 12.00
CA ALA A 114 -11.84 -14.08 12.36
C ALA A 114 -11.02 -13.49 13.52
N PRO A 115 -10.77 -14.16 14.65
CA PRO A 115 -10.00 -13.58 15.76
C PRO A 115 -8.58 -13.18 15.37
N TYR A 116 -7.93 -13.95 14.50
CA TYR A 116 -6.55 -13.67 14.05
C TYR A 116 -6.49 -12.48 13.10
N LEU A 117 -7.47 -12.39 12.19
CA LEU A 117 -7.57 -11.28 11.24
C LEU A 117 -8.00 -9.98 11.92
N TYR A 118 -8.87 -10.05 12.92
CA TYR A 118 -9.20 -8.90 13.76
C TYR A 118 -7.96 -8.40 14.51
N GLN A 119 -7.21 -9.30 15.14
CA GLN A 119 -5.95 -8.94 15.81
C GLN A 119 -4.94 -8.31 14.85
N TYR A 120 -4.79 -8.87 13.65
CA TYR A 120 -3.96 -8.29 12.58
C TYR A 120 -4.35 -6.84 12.28
N GLN A 121 -5.64 -6.56 12.05
CA GLN A 121 -6.13 -5.22 11.77
C GLN A 121 -5.88 -4.25 12.94
N LYS A 122 -6.10 -4.68 14.17
CA LYS A 122 -5.90 -3.83 15.37
C LYS A 122 -4.43 -3.52 15.61
N ILE A 123 -3.53 -4.50 15.42
CA ILE A 123 -2.07 -4.27 15.55
C ILE A 123 -1.60 -3.32 14.46
N MET A 124 -2.00 -3.53 13.21
CA MET A 124 -1.58 -2.69 12.08
C MET A 124 -2.06 -1.25 12.24
N GLN A 125 -3.33 -1.05 12.61
CA GLN A 125 -3.87 0.25 12.95
C GLN A 125 -3.08 0.93 14.07
N GLY A 126 -2.82 0.23 15.17
CA GLY A 126 -2.06 0.75 16.30
C GLY A 126 -0.64 1.13 15.91
N ALA A 127 0.01 0.31 15.08
CA ALA A 127 1.36 0.58 14.57
C ALA A 127 1.41 1.77 13.61
N LEU A 128 0.40 1.95 12.76
CA LEU A 128 0.28 3.13 11.90
C LEU A 128 0.20 4.40 12.77
N LEU A 129 -0.70 4.44 13.74
CA LEU A 129 -0.87 5.59 14.63
C LEU A 129 0.39 5.87 15.46
N ALA A 130 1.04 4.83 15.99
CA ALA A 130 2.25 4.96 16.77
C ALA A 130 3.45 5.45 15.94
N SER A 131 3.49 5.14 14.65
CA SER A 131 4.57 5.59 13.76
C SER A 131 4.55 7.08 13.46
N GLY A 132 3.39 7.73 13.59
CA GLY A 132 3.17 9.11 13.17
C GLY A 132 3.29 9.34 11.66
N GLN A 133 3.43 8.27 10.87
CA GLN A 133 3.53 8.38 9.41
C GLN A 133 2.16 8.64 8.80
N PRO A 134 2.08 9.56 7.83
CA PRO A 134 0.82 9.83 7.13
C PRO A 134 0.42 8.66 6.23
N LEU A 135 -0.88 8.39 6.14
CA LEU A 135 -1.46 7.46 5.19
C LEU A 135 -2.10 8.23 4.03
N TRP A 136 -1.55 8.10 2.83
CA TRP A 136 -2.01 8.81 1.65
C TRP A 136 -2.75 7.89 0.69
N ILE A 137 -3.69 8.46 -0.09
CA ILE A 137 -4.41 7.73 -1.14
C ILE A 137 -3.53 7.41 -2.37
N TYR A 138 -2.36 8.03 -2.47
CA TYR A 138 -1.28 7.69 -3.38
C TYR A 138 -0.03 7.51 -2.52
N ASP A 139 0.33 6.26 -2.27
CA ASP A 139 1.36 5.88 -1.31
C ASP A 139 2.02 4.56 -1.70
N SER A 140 3.14 4.25 -1.08
CA SER A 140 3.86 3.00 -1.27
C SER A 140 4.02 2.22 0.03
N PRO A 141 3.96 0.89 0.01
CA PRO A 141 4.35 0.08 1.16
C PRO A 141 5.74 0.41 1.71
N ILE A 142 6.65 0.85 0.83
CA ILE A 142 8.03 1.22 1.18
C ILE A 142 8.06 2.40 2.15
N SER A 143 7.15 3.36 2.02
CA SER A 143 7.03 4.51 2.93
C SER A 143 6.84 4.08 4.39
N HIS A 144 6.23 2.92 4.60
CA HIS A 144 5.87 2.38 5.90
C HIS A 144 6.83 1.30 6.43
N LYS A 145 7.94 1.00 5.72
CA LYS A 145 8.88 -0.07 6.08
C LYS A 145 9.59 0.12 7.43
N LYS A 146 9.63 1.34 7.96
CA LYS A 146 10.15 1.65 9.31
C LYS A 146 9.04 1.85 10.35
N GLY A 147 7.78 1.89 9.93
CA GLY A 147 6.59 2.06 10.76
C GLY A 147 5.75 0.79 10.86
N MET A 148 4.50 0.86 10.38
CA MET A 148 3.55 -0.26 10.47
C MET A 148 3.97 -1.51 9.70
N LEU A 149 4.90 -1.41 8.75
CA LEU A 149 5.43 -2.54 7.96
C LEU A 149 6.89 -2.85 8.28
N ASN A 150 7.35 -2.53 9.51
CA ASN A 150 8.71 -2.87 9.90
C ASN A 150 8.92 -4.40 10.02
N PRO A 151 10.17 -4.91 9.95
CA PRO A 151 10.45 -6.35 9.88
C PRO A 151 9.87 -7.15 11.05
N HIS A 152 9.82 -6.59 12.26
CA HIS A 152 9.25 -7.27 13.41
C HIS A 152 7.73 -7.45 13.26
N LEU A 153 7.02 -6.38 12.90
CA LEU A 153 5.57 -6.42 12.71
C LEU A 153 5.18 -7.30 11.51
N MET A 154 5.95 -7.25 10.42
CA MET A 154 5.73 -8.12 9.26
C MET A 154 5.75 -9.59 9.65
N LYS A 155 6.66 -10.00 10.54
CA LYS A 155 6.69 -11.37 11.07
C LYS A 155 5.44 -11.67 11.92
N VAL A 156 5.02 -10.75 12.79
CA VAL A 156 3.80 -10.92 13.60
C VAL A 156 2.57 -11.07 12.68
N TYR A 157 2.48 -10.28 11.62
CA TYR A 157 1.38 -10.36 10.66
C TYR A 157 1.36 -11.72 9.92
N ASP A 158 2.51 -12.21 9.47
CA ASP A 158 2.60 -13.54 8.86
C ASP A 158 2.15 -14.64 9.81
N GLU A 159 2.61 -14.61 11.07
CA GLU A 159 2.19 -15.58 12.10
C GLU A 159 0.68 -15.57 12.36
N LEU A 160 0.04 -14.39 12.29
CA LEU A 160 -1.41 -14.26 12.43
C LEU A 160 -2.14 -14.85 11.21
N PHE A 161 -1.66 -14.59 10.01
CA PHE A 161 -2.22 -15.19 8.80
C PHE A 161 -2.02 -16.71 8.76
N ASP A 162 -0.86 -17.22 9.21
CA ASP A 162 -0.61 -18.67 9.33
C ASP A 162 -1.60 -19.33 10.29
N LYS A 163 -1.88 -18.70 11.43
CA LYS A 163 -2.91 -19.18 12.38
C LYS A 163 -4.31 -19.12 11.77
N ALA A 164 -4.62 -18.05 11.04
CA ALA A 164 -5.91 -17.88 10.37
C ALA A 164 -6.12 -18.95 9.28
N GLU A 165 -5.13 -19.15 8.39
CA GLU A 165 -5.19 -20.19 7.35
C GLU A 165 -5.33 -21.61 7.98
N LYS A 166 -4.59 -21.88 9.07
CA LYS A 166 -4.67 -23.15 9.80
C LYS A 166 -6.05 -23.38 10.44
N ALA A 167 -6.64 -22.36 11.03
CA ALA A 167 -7.95 -22.46 11.69
C ALA A 167 -9.06 -22.89 10.72
N VAL A 168 -8.96 -22.52 9.45
CA VAL A 168 -9.97 -22.82 8.40
C VAL A 168 -9.46 -23.78 7.32
N ALA A 169 -8.38 -24.51 7.58
CA ALA A 169 -7.73 -25.38 6.59
C ALA A 169 -8.65 -26.43 5.96
N ASN A 170 -9.70 -26.86 6.68
CA ASN A 170 -10.66 -27.85 6.22
C ASN A 170 -11.88 -27.26 5.48
N ASP A 171 -12.00 -25.92 5.44
CA ASP A 171 -13.03 -25.21 4.68
C ASP A 171 -12.38 -24.42 3.53
N LYS A 172 -12.49 -24.98 2.32
CA LYS A 172 -11.87 -24.40 1.13
C LYS A 172 -12.31 -22.94 0.90
N ALA A 173 -13.59 -22.63 1.11
CA ALA A 173 -14.12 -21.31 0.84
C ALA A 173 -13.60 -20.28 1.85
N LEU A 174 -13.52 -20.63 3.12
CA LEU A 174 -12.95 -19.76 4.16
C LEU A 174 -11.44 -19.60 3.97
N LEU A 175 -10.73 -20.68 3.63
CA LEU A 175 -9.29 -20.64 3.36
C LEU A 175 -8.96 -19.69 2.18
N GLU A 176 -9.72 -19.78 1.09
CA GLU A 176 -9.55 -18.88 -0.07
C GLU A 176 -9.79 -17.41 0.30
N ARG A 177 -10.76 -17.11 1.17
CA ARG A 177 -10.99 -15.73 1.67
C ARG A 177 -9.82 -15.22 2.50
N VAL A 178 -9.27 -16.04 3.38
CA VAL A 178 -8.09 -15.70 4.19
C VAL A 178 -6.87 -15.46 3.29
N GLN A 179 -6.60 -16.36 2.35
CA GLN A 179 -5.49 -16.24 1.41
C GLN A 179 -5.61 -15.02 0.50
N LEU A 180 -6.81 -14.68 0.06
CA LEU A 180 -7.08 -13.45 -0.69
C LEU A 180 -6.75 -12.20 0.14
N SER A 181 -7.15 -12.20 1.42
CA SER A 181 -6.88 -11.09 2.34
C SER A 181 -5.41 -10.98 2.76
N ARG A 182 -4.60 -12.00 2.53
CA ARG A 182 -3.15 -11.98 2.76
C ARG A 182 -2.36 -11.33 1.61
N LEU A 183 -2.94 -11.19 0.43
CA LEU A 183 -2.25 -10.63 -0.74
C LEU A 183 -1.64 -9.25 -0.50
N PRO A 184 -2.32 -8.30 0.17
CA PRO A 184 -1.72 -7.00 0.51
C PRO A 184 -0.43 -7.10 1.32
N LEU A 185 -0.37 -8.02 2.28
CA LEU A 185 0.85 -8.26 3.05
C LEU A 185 1.97 -8.83 2.17
N GLN A 186 1.67 -9.84 1.34
CA GLN A 186 2.63 -10.47 0.43
C GLN A 186 3.19 -9.49 -0.60
N TYR A 187 2.32 -8.64 -1.17
CA TYR A 187 2.74 -7.57 -2.07
C TYR A 187 3.68 -6.58 -1.37
N SER A 188 3.34 -6.16 -0.14
CA SER A 188 4.19 -5.26 0.64
C SER A 188 5.55 -5.87 0.98
N GLN A 189 5.60 -7.16 1.26
CA GLN A 189 6.85 -7.89 1.48
C GLN A 189 7.75 -7.87 0.24
N LEU A 190 7.18 -8.08 -0.95
CA LEU A 190 7.90 -7.98 -2.22
C LEU A 190 8.41 -6.56 -2.47
N GLU A 191 7.55 -5.57 -2.30
CA GLU A 191 7.91 -4.16 -2.51
C GLU A 191 9.02 -3.69 -1.56
N ILE A 192 8.99 -4.10 -0.30
CA ILE A 192 10.04 -3.77 0.66
C ILE A 192 11.33 -4.54 0.34
N ALA A 193 11.24 -5.84 0.05
CA ALA A 193 12.41 -6.67 -0.25
C ALA A 193 13.24 -6.17 -1.44
N ARG A 194 12.59 -5.58 -2.46
CA ARG A 194 13.32 -5.02 -3.62
C ARG A 194 14.15 -3.77 -3.29
N THR A 195 13.91 -3.15 -2.14
CA THR A 195 14.67 -1.97 -1.66
C THR A 195 15.74 -2.33 -0.65
N GLU A 196 15.96 -3.61 -0.38
CA GLU A 196 16.92 -4.09 0.61
C GLU A 196 18.04 -4.87 -0.10
N THR A 197 19.26 -4.33 -0.09
CA THR A 197 20.44 -4.98 -0.71
C THR A 197 20.74 -6.35 -0.11
N GLU A 198 20.54 -6.49 1.20
CA GLU A 198 20.74 -7.73 1.96
C GLU A 198 19.49 -8.65 1.95
N SER A 199 18.50 -8.37 1.09
CA SER A 199 17.31 -9.21 1.04
C SER A 199 17.61 -10.63 0.59
N ASP A 200 16.94 -11.61 1.20
CA ASP A 200 17.00 -13.01 0.79
C ASP A 200 16.31 -13.20 -0.56
N LYS A 201 17.11 -13.25 -1.63
CA LYS A 201 16.62 -13.38 -3.01
C LYS A 201 15.87 -14.70 -3.24
N GLN A 202 16.24 -15.78 -2.55
CA GLN A 202 15.53 -17.06 -2.66
C GLN A 202 14.14 -16.96 -2.04
N LYS A 203 14.03 -16.39 -0.85
CA LYS A 203 12.74 -16.13 -0.19
C LYS A 203 11.86 -15.19 -1.01
N SER A 204 12.45 -14.16 -1.61
CA SER A 204 11.72 -13.24 -2.50
C SER A 204 11.18 -13.96 -3.75
N ARG A 205 11.94 -14.92 -4.29
CA ARG A 205 11.52 -15.74 -5.44
C ARG A 205 10.32 -16.62 -5.09
N GLU A 206 10.42 -17.35 -3.98
CA GLU A 206 9.32 -18.21 -3.49
C GLU A 206 8.05 -17.41 -3.20
N LEU A 207 8.19 -16.25 -2.56
CA LEU A 207 7.07 -15.36 -2.29
C LEU A 207 6.44 -14.82 -3.58
N LEU A 208 7.26 -14.46 -4.58
CA LEU A 208 6.79 -13.96 -5.87
C LEU A 208 6.00 -15.05 -6.63
N GLU A 209 6.48 -16.29 -6.62
CA GLU A 209 5.78 -17.43 -7.23
C GLU A 209 4.42 -17.68 -6.55
N LEU A 210 4.40 -17.65 -5.22
CA LEU A 210 3.16 -17.78 -4.46
C LEU A 210 2.18 -16.63 -4.74
N PHE A 211 2.68 -15.40 -4.80
CA PHE A 211 1.86 -14.21 -5.12
C PHE A 211 1.27 -14.29 -6.53
N GLU A 212 2.07 -14.67 -7.53
CA GLU A 212 1.63 -14.86 -8.91
C GLU A 212 0.54 -15.93 -9.00
N GLN A 213 0.76 -17.10 -8.37
CA GLN A 213 -0.21 -18.18 -8.32
C GLN A 213 -1.53 -17.73 -7.68
N ARG A 214 -1.47 -17.08 -6.51
CA ARG A 214 -2.68 -16.63 -5.78
C ARG A 214 -3.43 -15.53 -6.54
N THR A 215 -2.72 -14.55 -7.12
CA THR A 215 -3.37 -13.49 -7.90
C THR A 215 -4.07 -14.03 -9.14
N ALA A 216 -3.48 -15.00 -9.82
CA ALA A 216 -4.11 -15.71 -10.95
C ALA A 216 -5.32 -16.53 -10.49
N GLN A 217 -5.18 -17.35 -9.43
CA GLN A 217 -6.24 -18.17 -8.86
C GLN A 217 -7.46 -17.34 -8.45
N PHE A 218 -7.23 -16.20 -7.81
CA PHE A 218 -8.30 -15.34 -7.31
C PHE A 218 -8.80 -14.32 -8.34
N GLY A 219 -8.23 -14.27 -9.53
CA GLY A 219 -8.64 -13.37 -10.60
C GLY A 219 -8.38 -11.89 -10.27
N VAL A 220 -7.27 -11.59 -9.59
CA VAL A 220 -6.82 -10.20 -9.37
C VAL A 220 -6.38 -9.60 -10.70
N ARG A 221 -7.01 -8.50 -11.11
CA ARG A 221 -6.79 -7.94 -12.46
C ARG A 221 -5.76 -6.83 -12.48
N SER A 222 -5.63 -6.08 -11.41
CA SER A 222 -4.72 -4.93 -11.35
C SER A 222 -4.22 -4.68 -9.94
N LEU A 223 -3.01 -4.17 -9.81
CA LEU A 223 -2.38 -3.75 -8.56
C LEU A 223 -2.62 -2.27 -8.24
N ASN A 224 -3.02 -1.49 -9.25
CA ASN A 224 -3.29 -0.04 -9.11
C ASN A 224 -4.40 0.42 -10.04
N GLU A 225 -4.80 1.69 -9.94
CA GLU A 225 -5.85 2.28 -10.77
C GLU A 225 -5.48 2.43 -12.27
N ARG A 226 -4.19 2.29 -12.62
CA ARG A 226 -3.68 2.44 -13.99
C ARG A 226 -3.59 1.14 -14.77
N ASN A 227 -4.27 0.07 -14.28
CA ASN A 227 -4.25 -1.26 -14.89
C ASN A 227 -2.85 -1.91 -14.95
N ASN A 228 -2.19 -2.04 -13.81
CA ASN A 228 -0.97 -2.83 -13.70
C ASN A 228 -1.30 -4.30 -13.34
N PRO A 229 -1.30 -5.23 -14.32
CA PRO A 229 -1.66 -6.63 -14.05
C PRO A 229 -0.61 -7.32 -13.17
N PRO A 230 -1.01 -8.17 -12.20
CA PRO A 230 -0.05 -8.92 -11.37
C PRO A 230 0.95 -9.74 -12.17
N ALA A 231 0.55 -10.31 -13.29
CA ALA A 231 1.45 -11.10 -14.15
C ALA A 231 2.58 -10.25 -14.73
N GLU A 232 2.28 -9.03 -15.22
CA GLU A 232 3.30 -8.10 -15.72
C GLU A 232 4.23 -7.63 -14.61
N TYR A 233 3.68 -7.32 -13.43
CA TYR A 233 4.46 -7.01 -12.25
C TYR A 233 5.44 -8.14 -11.91
N CYS A 234 4.99 -9.39 -11.89
CA CYS A 234 5.85 -10.53 -11.57
C CYS A 234 6.97 -10.75 -12.61
N VAL A 235 6.68 -10.55 -13.89
CA VAL A 235 7.70 -10.60 -14.95
C VAL A 235 8.74 -9.51 -14.76
N LEU A 236 8.31 -8.27 -14.51
CA LEU A 236 9.22 -7.14 -14.28
C LEU A 236 10.03 -7.33 -13.01
N TYR A 237 9.41 -7.83 -11.92
CA TYR A 237 10.08 -8.11 -10.66
C TYR A 237 11.22 -9.13 -10.84
N ARG A 238 10.95 -10.25 -11.52
CA ARG A 238 11.99 -11.25 -11.83
C ARG A 238 13.13 -10.65 -12.62
N LYS A 239 12.81 -9.86 -13.64
CA LYS A 239 13.81 -9.25 -14.52
C LYS A 239 14.69 -8.24 -13.79
N ARG A 240 14.10 -7.41 -12.94
CA ARG A 240 14.77 -6.24 -12.35
C ARG A 240 15.38 -6.52 -10.98
N PHE A 241 14.71 -7.30 -10.12
CA PHE A 241 15.09 -7.45 -8.70
C PHE A 241 15.59 -8.85 -8.34
N LEU A 242 15.45 -9.82 -9.25
CA LEU A 242 15.95 -11.18 -9.10
C LEU A 242 16.89 -11.55 -10.26
N PRO A 243 17.82 -10.70 -10.70
CA PRO A 243 18.71 -11.02 -11.80
C PRO A 243 19.55 -12.26 -11.44
N GLN A 244 19.84 -13.05 -12.48
CA GLN A 244 20.68 -14.23 -12.36
C GLN A 244 22.13 -13.81 -12.67
N ASN A 245 22.96 -13.54 -11.66
CA ASN A 245 24.42 -13.55 -11.73
C ASN A 245 25.21 -12.35 -12.31
N GLU A 246 24.66 -11.23 -12.65
CA GLU A 246 25.47 -10.08 -13.09
C GLU A 246 25.50 -8.99 -11.99
N LYS A 247 26.66 -8.73 -11.41
CA LYS A 247 26.88 -7.56 -10.58
C LYS A 247 27.07 -6.32 -11.45
N SER A 248 26.44 -5.22 -11.09
CA SER A 248 26.71 -3.93 -11.74
C SER A 248 28.15 -3.50 -11.50
N LEU A 249 28.84 -3.09 -12.54
CA LEU A 249 30.17 -2.49 -12.40
C LEU A 249 30.13 -1.13 -11.71
N ALA A 250 28.95 -0.51 -11.66
CA ALA A 250 28.69 0.75 -10.98
C ALA A 250 28.25 0.58 -9.52
N ALA A 251 28.17 -0.65 -8.99
CA ALA A 251 27.76 -0.89 -7.60
C ALA A 251 28.66 -0.14 -6.62
N GLY A 252 28.09 0.74 -5.80
CA GLY A 252 28.81 1.58 -4.84
C GLY A 252 29.75 2.63 -5.45
N ALA A 253 29.69 2.87 -6.77
CA ALA A 253 30.48 3.90 -7.44
C ALA A 253 30.06 5.30 -6.96
N LYS A 254 31.03 6.23 -6.96
CA LYS A 254 30.76 7.62 -6.60
C LYS A 254 30.01 8.32 -7.74
N VAL A 255 28.94 9.01 -7.37
CA VAL A 255 28.17 9.85 -8.32
C VAL A 255 28.52 11.32 -8.10
N GLU A 256 28.88 12.02 -9.16
CA GLU A 256 29.05 13.48 -9.20
C GLU A 256 27.96 14.06 -10.11
N TRP A 257 27.03 14.82 -9.50
CA TRP A 257 25.95 15.47 -10.23
C TRP A 257 26.39 16.77 -10.87
N ILE A 258 26.45 16.83 -12.19
CA ILE A 258 26.64 18.08 -12.95
C ILE A 258 25.30 18.83 -12.98
N SER A 259 24.21 18.14 -13.34
CA SER A 259 22.86 18.63 -13.12
C SER A 259 22.18 17.86 -11.99
N LYS A 260 21.79 18.55 -10.90
CA LYS A 260 21.11 17.87 -9.77
C LYS A 260 19.70 17.42 -10.16
N PRO A 261 19.27 16.22 -9.76
CA PRO A 261 17.88 15.80 -9.92
C PRO A 261 16.91 16.75 -9.22
N GLU A 262 15.64 16.74 -9.66
CA GLU A 262 14.57 17.47 -8.97
C GLU A 262 14.26 16.84 -7.62
N ALA A 263 14.08 17.67 -6.59
CA ALA A 263 13.87 17.22 -5.21
C ALA A 263 12.68 16.25 -5.07
N LYS A 264 11.63 16.41 -5.88
CA LYS A 264 10.45 15.53 -5.85
C LYS A 264 10.71 14.13 -6.41
N TYR A 265 11.80 13.92 -7.15
CA TYR A 265 12.21 12.63 -7.70
C TYR A 265 13.46 12.06 -6.99
N GLN A 266 13.88 12.68 -5.91
CA GLN A 266 15.11 12.34 -5.21
C GLN A 266 14.82 11.72 -3.83
N MET A 267 14.12 10.58 -3.80
CA MET A 267 13.80 9.89 -2.54
C MET A 267 15.01 9.15 -1.93
N ILE A 268 15.97 8.72 -2.76
CA ILE A 268 17.21 8.03 -2.38
C ILE A 268 18.35 8.72 -3.13
N ALA A 269 18.80 9.86 -2.63
CA ALA A 269 19.69 10.81 -3.27
C ALA A 269 20.84 10.27 -4.16
N ASP A 270 22.03 10.18 -3.61
CA ASP A 270 23.25 9.97 -4.41
C ASP A 270 23.50 8.48 -4.72
N GLU A 271 22.82 7.58 -4.03
CA GLU A 271 23.01 6.14 -4.13
C GLU A 271 22.10 5.47 -5.18
N ALA A 272 21.08 6.16 -5.66
CA ALA A 272 20.04 5.58 -6.53
C ALA A 272 20.56 5.04 -7.87
N LEU A 273 21.70 5.52 -8.37
CA LEU A 273 22.31 5.02 -9.60
C LEU A 273 23.31 3.86 -9.36
N THR A 274 23.66 3.57 -8.11
CA THR A 274 24.76 2.66 -7.75
C THR A 274 24.43 1.66 -6.66
N ASP A 275 23.15 1.62 -6.23
CA ASP A 275 22.63 0.75 -5.16
C ASP A 275 22.26 -0.67 -5.63
N GLU A 276 22.48 -1.00 -6.90
CA GLU A 276 22.09 -2.26 -7.56
C GLU A 276 20.57 -2.52 -7.56
N LEU A 277 19.76 -1.50 -7.25
CA LEU A 277 18.30 -1.59 -7.24
C LEU A 277 17.72 -0.87 -8.46
N TYR A 278 16.72 -1.47 -9.07
CA TYR A 278 15.97 -0.82 -10.14
C TYR A 278 14.79 -0.03 -9.55
N GLY A 279 14.49 1.09 -10.18
CA GLY A 279 13.29 1.87 -9.84
C GLY A 279 12.01 1.05 -9.96
N GLY A 280 11.02 1.36 -9.11
CA GLY A 280 9.71 0.72 -9.11
C GLY A 280 8.86 1.07 -10.32
N THR A 281 7.59 0.70 -10.27
CA THR A 281 6.60 1.02 -11.31
C THR A 281 6.12 2.46 -11.24
N THR A 282 6.37 3.15 -10.13
CA THR A 282 6.06 4.57 -9.95
C THR A 282 7.34 5.39 -9.85
N TYR A 283 7.30 6.61 -10.37
CA TYR A 283 8.48 7.50 -10.42
C TYR A 283 8.93 8.00 -9.03
N VAL A 284 8.13 7.82 -8.00
CA VAL A 284 8.47 8.24 -6.62
C VAL A 284 9.37 7.24 -5.89
N GLU A 285 9.61 6.07 -6.48
CA GLU A 285 10.32 4.98 -5.81
C GLU A 285 11.60 4.63 -6.55
N SER A 286 12.75 4.90 -5.91
CA SER A 286 14.08 4.53 -6.43
C SER A 286 14.37 5.06 -7.84
N TRP A 287 13.86 6.25 -8.16
CA TRP A 287 14.13 6.96 -9.39
C TRP A 287 14.76 8.31 -9.09
N VAL A 288 15.60 8.77 -9.98
CA VAL A 288 16.01 10.17 -10.07
C VAL A 288 15.48 10.75 -11.37
N GLY A 289 15.08 12.03 -11.36
CA GLY A 289 14.46 12.63 -12.54
C GLY A 289 14.77 14.12 -12.67
N TRP A 290 14.69 14.62 -13.91
CA TRP A 290 14.88 16.02 -14.26
C TRP A 290 13.66 16.52 -15.02
N GLU A 291 13.32 17.79 -14.85
CA GLU A 291 12.24 18.44 -15.60
C GLU A 291 12.78 19.55 -16.48
N GLY A 292 12.50 19.44 -17.78
CA GLY A 292 12.80 20.47 -18.77
C GLY A 292 14.28 20.75 -18.98
N ARG A 293 15.16 19.83 -18.58
CA ARG A 293 16.61 19.91 -18.73
C ARG A 293 17.23 18.53 -18.86
N ASP A 294 18.44 18.47 -19.40
CA ASP A 294 19.18 17.23 -19.56
C ASP A 294 19.72 16.69 -18.22
N ALA A 295 19.77 15.36 -18.12
CA ALA A 295 20.43 14.65 -17.04
C ALA A 295 21.94 14.57 -17.34
N GLU A 296 22.77 15.12 -16.45
CA GLU A 296 24.21 15.07 -16.58
C GLU A 296 24.88 14.74 -15.26
N PHE A 297 25.67 13.68 -15.25
CA PHE A 297 26.39 13.20 -14.06
C PHE A 297 27.62 12.38 -14.47
N ILE A 298 28.55 12.23 -13.55
CA ILE A 298 29.73 11.38 -13.69
C ILE A 298 29.61 10.20 -12.72
N LEU A 299 29.81 8.98 -13.22
CA LEU A 299 30.00 7.77 -12.43
C LEU A 299 31.48 7.42 -12.40
N ASP A 300 32.10 7.54 -11.23
CA ASP A 300 33.50 7.17 -11.04
C ASP A 300 33.59 5.69 -10.62
N LEU A 301 34.01 4.84 -11.53
CA LEU A 301 34.19 3.41 -11.29
C LEU A 301 35.47 3.06 -10.53
N GLY A 302 36.29 4.06 -10.19
CA GLY A 302 37.53 3.91 -9.44
C GLY A 302 38.70 3.39 -10.25
N GLU A 303 38.45 2.72 -11.36
CA GLU A 303 39.47 2.16 -12.27
C GLU A 303 38.89 1.99 -13.68
N GLU A 304 39.77 1.80 -14.66
CA GLU A 304 39.36 1.53 -16.04
C GLU A 304 38.65 0.17 -16.14
N LYS A 305 37.38 0.15 -16.58
CA LYS A 305 36.56 -1.06 -16.71
C LYS A 305 35.94 -1.14 -18.10
N SER A 306 35.93 -2.35 -18.65
CA SER A 306 35.19 -2.63 -19.88
C SER A 306 33.75 -3.04 -19.55
N PHE A 307 32.77 -2.47 -20.22
CA PHE A 307 31.38 -2.84 -20.10
C PHE A 307 30.74 -2.99 -21.49
N SER A 308 29.72 -3.81 -21.59
CA SER A 308 29.00 -4.09 -22.83
C SER A 308 27.62 -3.47 -22.88
N ARG A 309 27.08 -3.02 -21.72
CA ARG A 309 25.71 -2.52 -21.62
C ARG A 309 25.59 -1.46 -20.53
N ILE A 310 24.78 -0.44 -20.78
CA ILE A 310 24.26 0.50 -19.80
C ILE A 310 22.75 0.29 -19.77
N GLU A 311 22.20 0.07 -18.58
CA GLU A 311 20.75 0.03 -18.35
C GLU A 311 20.35 1.29 -17.54
N THR A 312 19.30 1.98 -17.99
CA THR A 312 18.75 3.19 -17.35
C THR A 312 17.26 2.99 -17.11
#